data_53a8117c0e672c38ba8a01e738d413b1
#
_entry.id   53a8117c0e672c38ba8a01e738d413b1
#
_cell.length_a   1.000
_cell.length_b   1.000
_cell.length_c   1.000
_cell.angle_alpha   90.00
_cell.angle_beta   90.00
_cell.angle_gamma   90.00
#
_symmetry.space_group_name_H-M   'P 1'
#
loop_
_entity.id
_entity.type
_entity.pdbx_description
1 polymer ?
#
loop_
_entity_poly.entity_id
_entity_poly.type
_entity_poly.pdbx_seq_one_letter_code
_entity_poly.pdbx_strand_id
1 'polypeptide(L)'
;TDAVIPVETLSNKEEYSAFTLRKKAVKLTEYFLKPLDFHEYQGTYFQSEITYTADIQPTGEDIINKLSLDNSVKPSLYYIGGESEAQKLLLHFLNNKLDLYHEKRNDPSLDYLSNLSPYLHFGQISPLDMALQAIEQNKAGSASFIEELIIRRELAINFVWYNPNYDQFQSLPAWSRQTLMDHLTNKRVYIYSPDELERAETHDIYWNAAQKEMLITGKMHGYMRMYWGKKIIEWSE
;
A
#
# COMPACT_ATOMS: atom_id res chain seq x y z
N THR A 1 -10.84 -11.72 -0.68
CA THR A 1 -10.73 -10.33 -1.11
C THR A 1 -9.52 -9.70 -0.47
N ASP A 2 -8.95 -8.73 -1.12
CA ASP A 2 -7.83 -7.95 -0.62
C ASP A 2 -8.23 -6.95 0.49
N ALA A 3 -9.51 -6.62 0.62
CA ALA A 3 -10.07 -5.76 1.65
C ALA A 3 -10.63 -6.58 2.83
N VAL A 4 -10.66 -5.99 4.03
CA VAL A 4 -11.34 -6.57 5.20
C VAL A 4 -12.84 -6.52 5.00
N ILE A 5 -13.35 -5.36 4.54
CA ILE A 5 -14.75 -5.21 4.20
C ILE A 5 -14.88 -5.13 2.67
N PRO A 6 -15.64 -6.04 2.01
CA PRO A 6 -15.82 -5.98 0.57
C PRO A 6 -16.34 -4.61 0.12
N VAL A 7 -15.73 -4.06 -0.93
CA VAL A 7 -15.95 -2.67 -1.34
C VAL A 7 -17.41 -2.34 -1.63
N GLU A 8 -18.15 -3.27 -2.27
CA GLU A 8 -19.57 -3.09 -2.59
C GLU A 8 -20.48 -3.18 -1.35
N THR A 9 -20.04 -3.94 -0.34
CA THR A 9 -20.74 -3.98 0.97
C THR A 9 -20.47 -2.73 1.78
N LEU A 10 -19.24 -2.21 1.71
CA LEU A 10 -18.82 -1.02 2.44
C LEU A 10 -19.52 0.24 1.92
N SER A 11 -19.66 0.40 0.61
CA SER A 11 -20.36 1.51 -0.03
C SER A 11 -20.83 1.14 -1.43
N ASN A 12 -21.93 1.75 -1.86
CA ASN A 12 -22.45 1.61 -3.22
C ASN A 12 -22.01 2.74 -4.17
N LYS A 13 -21.02 3.54 -3.75
CA LYS A 13 -20.52 4.69 -4.54
C LYS A 13 -19.09 5.05 -4.09
N GLU A 14 -18.46 5.89 -4.90
CA GLU A 14 -17.22 6.56 -4.53
C GLU A 14 -17.41 7.38 -3.23
N GLU A 15 -16.55 7.12 -2.25
CA GLU A 15 -16.51 7.86 -1.00
C GLU A 15 -15.45 8.96 -1.08
N TYR A 16 -15.88 10.14 -0.82
CA TYR A 16 -15.07 11.34 -1.00
C TYR A 16 -14.01 11.54 0.10
N SER A 17 -14.15 10.87 1.26
CA SER A 17 -13.18 11.03 2.37
C SER A 17 -13.22 9.87 3.36
N ALA A 18 -12.14 9.72 4.13
CA ALA A 18 -12.08 8.78 5.24
C ALA A 18 -13.17 9.03 6.30
N PHE A 19 -13.64 10.26 6.45
CA PHE A 19 -14.71 10.58 7.40
C PHE A 19 -16.04 9.92 7.00
N THR A 20 -16.41 9.97 5.72
CA THR A 20 -17.65 9.35 5.24
C THR A 20 -17.56 7.84 5.24
N LEU A 21 -16.43 7.28 4.79
CA LEU A 21 -16.18 5.84 4.78
C LEU A 21 -16.18 5.23 6.18
N ARG A 22 -15.51 5.88 7.16
CA ARG A 22 -15.41 5.39 8.54
C ARG A 22 -16.78 5.18 9.17
N LYS A 23 -17.73 6.08 8.94
CA LYS A 23 -19.09 5.94 9.47
C LYS A 23 -19.79 4.68 8.98
N LYS A 24 -19.46 4.22 7.78
CA LYS A 24 -19.99 2.98 7.20
C LYS A 24 -19.21 1.77 7.72
N ALA A 25 -17.87 1.85 7.70
CA ALA A 25 -16.99 0.78 8.15
C ALA A 25 -17.28 0.37 9.61
N VAL A 26 -17.42 1.33 10.53
CA VAL A 26 -17.71 1.05 11.96
C VAL A 26 -18.98 0.22 12.15
N LYS A 27 -19.99 0.39 11.31
CA LYS A 27 -21.22 -0.41 11.38
C LYS A 27 -21.05 -1.87 10.95
N LEU A 28 -20.01 -2.13 10.18
CA LEU A 28 -19.73 -3.44 9.59
C LEU A 28 -18.59 -4.18 10.30
N THR A 29 -17.89 -3.50 11.22
CA THR A 29 -16.74 -4.06 11.94
C THR A 29 -17.09 -5.34 12.70
N GLU A 30 -18.21 -5.37 13.42
CA GLU A 30 -18.64 -6.56 14.17
C GLU A 30 -18.86 -7.78 13.27
N TYR A 31 -19.21 -7.55 12.02
CA TYR A 31 -19.48 -8.61 11.07
C TYR A 31 -18.20 -9.12 10.38
N PHE A 32 -17.30 -8.22 9.98
CA PHE A 32 -16.12 -8.54 9.17
C PHE A 32 -14.83 -8.70 9.96
N LEU A 33 -14.67 -8.02 11.11
CA LEU A 33 -13.49 -8.12 11.97
C LEU A 33 -13.63 -9.26 12.97
N LYS A 34 -13.65 -10.47 12.48
CA LYS A 34 -13.66 -11.70 13.27
C LYS A 34 -12.87 -12.80 12.54
N PRO A 35 -12.31 -13.76 13.27
CA PRO A 35 -11.64 -14.90 12.68
C PRO A 35 -12.53 -15.60 11.66
N LEU A 36 -11.90 -16.07 10.58
CA LEU A 36 -12.59 -16.93 9.63
C LEU A 36 -12.68 -18.36 10.21
N ASP A 37 -13.87 -18.93 10.17
CA ASP A 37 -14.04 -20.33 10.51
C ASP A 37 -13.56 -21.19 9.33
N PHE A 38 -12.45 -21.88 9.52
CA PHE A 38 -11.97 -22.86 8.56
C PHE A 38 -12.65 -24.20 8.86
N HIS A 39 -13.53 -24.62 7.98
CA HIS A 39 -14.04 -25.97 7.99
C HIS A 39 -13.15 -26.84 7.11
N GLU A 40 -12.64 -27.96 7.66
CA GLU A 40 -11.99 -28.96 6.83
C GLU A 40 -12.96 -29.41 5.74
N TYR A 41 -12.48 -29.47 4.51
CA TYR A 41 -13.27 -30.00 3.39
C TYR A 41 -13.57 -31.46 3.64
N GLN A 42 -14.83 -31.76 3.87
CA GLN A 42 -15.32 -33.13 4.13
C GLN A 42 -15.80 -33.87 2.87
N GLY A 43 -15.55 -33.29 1.70
CA GLY A 43 -15.97 -33.85 0.43
C GLY A 43 -14.99 -34.90 -0.11
N THR A 44 -15.45 -35.63 -1.11
CA THR A 44 -14.63 -36.60 -1.84
C THR A 44 -13.67 -35.87 -2.76
N TYR A 45 -12.37 -36.10 -2.60
CA TYR A 45 -11.38 -35.59 -3.55
C TYR A 45 -11.51 -36.37 -4.86
N PHE A 46 -11.74 -35.67 -5.97
CA PHE A 46 -11.55 -36.26 -7.28
C PHE A 46 -10.06 -36.46 -7.49
N GLN A 47 -9.63 -37.72 -7.52
CA GLN A 47 -8.33 -38.08 -8.07
C GLN A 47 -8.42 -37.88 -9.58
N SER A 48 -8.02 -36.70 -10.08
CA SER A 48 -7.84 -36.51 -11.52
C SER A 48 -6.52 -37.20 -11.92
N GLU A 49 -6.55 -38.03 -12.97
CA GLU A 49 -5.33 -38.54 -13.62
C GLU A 49 -4.62 -37.49 -14.45
N ILE A 50 -4.71 -36.22 -14.08
CA ILE A 50 -3.97 -35.16 -14.73
C ILE A 50 -2.51 -35.28 -14.23
N THR A 51 -1.75 -36.03 -14.99
CA THR A 51 -0.28 -36.05 -14.86
C THR A 51 0.26 -34.68 -15.28
N TYR A 52 0.56 -33.84 -14.33
CA TYR A 52 1.36 -32.65 -14.60
C TYR A 52 2.79 -33.14 -14.92
N THR A 53 3.14 -33.12 -16.18
CA THR A 53 4.52 -33.34 -16.64
C THR A 53 5.36 -32.05 -16.53
N ALA A 54 5.19 -31.30 -15.45
CA ALA A 54 6.10 -30.22 -15.15
C ALA A 54 7.31 -30.79 -14.42
N ASP A 55 8.20 -31.43 -15.18
CA ASP A 55 9.50 -31.92 -14.69
C ASP A 55 10.45 -30.78 -14.26
N ILE A 56 9.99 -29.53 -14.33
CA ILE A 56 10.78 -28.35 -13.97
C ILE A 56 9.93 -27.48 -13.08
N GLN A 57 10.29 -27.35 -11.82
CA GLN A 57 9.85 -26.21 -11.01
C GLN A 57 10.76 -25.04 -11.36
N PRO A 58 10.32 -24.11 -12.22
CA PRO A 58 11.14 -22.97 -12.59
C PRO A 58 11.38 -22.11 -11.35
N THR A 59 12.60 -21.71 -11.12
CA THR A 59 12.91 -20.69 -10.12
C THR A 59 12.29 -19.36 -10.56
N GLY A 60 12.09 -18.42 -9.62
CA GLY A 60 11.64 -17.07 -9.98
C GLY A 60 12.52 -16.41 -11.03
N GLU A 61 13.83 -16.67 -10.99
CA GLU A 61 14.82 -16.18 -11.95
C GLU A 61 14.64 -16.78 -13.34
N ASP A 62 14.35 -18.08 -13.44
CA ASP A 62 14.05 -18.74 -14.73
C ASP A 62 12.78 -18.17 -15.38
N ILE A 63 11.78 -17.85 -14.56
CA ILE A 63 10.52 -17.24 -15.05
C ILE A 63 10.80 -15.82 -15.55
N ILE A 64 11.51 -14.99 -14.78
CA ILE A 64 11.86 -13.61 -15.16
C ILE A 64 12.66 -13.58 -16.45
N ASN A 65 13.63 -14.49 -16.61
CA ASN A 65 14.47 -14.56 -17.81
C ASN A 65 13.71 -15.02 -19.06
N LYS A 66 12.62 -15.78 -18.90
CA LYS A 66 11.73 -16.21 -20.00
C LYS A 66 10.72 -15.15 -20.39
N LEU A 67 10.38 -14.23 -19.50
CA LEU A 67 9.49 -13.11 -19.77
C LEU A 67 10.31 -11.94 -20.30
N SER A 68 9.87 -11.33 -21.41
CA SER A 68 10.52 -10.13 -21.98
C SER A 68 10.23 -8.90 -21.09
N LEU A 69 10.76 -8.92 -19.88
CA LEU A 69 10.58 -7.86 -18.89
C LEU A 69 11.77 -6.89 -18.92
N ASP A 70 11.50 -5.65 -18.54
CA ASP A 70 12.56 -4.70 -18.23
C ASP A 70 13.25 -5.10 -16.92
N ASN A 71 14.52 -5.54 -17.04
CA ASN A 71 15.36 -5.98 -15.93
C ASN A 71 16.28 -4.86 -15.41
N SER A 72 16.02 -3.60 -15.74
CA SER A 72 16.79 -2.45 -15.24
C SER A 72 16.64 -2.30 -13.72
N VAL A 73 15.46 -2.59 -13.18
CA VAL A 73 15.19 -2.61 -11.73
C VAL A 73 15.54 -3.97 -11.15
N LYS A 74 16.48 -3.98 -10.21
CA LYS A 74 16.92 -5.21 -9.55
C LYS A 74 16.00 -5.59 -8.38
N PRO A 75 15.96 -6.87 -7.96
CA PRO A 75 15.26 -7.28 -6.76
C PRO A 75 15.71 -6.47 -5.54
N SER A 76 14.75 -6.12 -4.68
CA SER A 76 15.07 -5.42 -3.42
C SER A 76 15.96 -6.30 -2.52
N LEU A 77 16.99 -5.71 -1.95
CA LEU A 77 17.82 -6.36 -0.94
C LEU A 77 17.24 -6.26 0.48
N TYR A 78 16.18 -5.46 0.65
CA TYR A 78 15.56 -5.15 1.95
C TYR A 78 14.28 -5.94 2.21
N TYR A 79 13.63 -6.43 1.14
CA TYR A 79 12.38 -7.15 1.24
C TYR A 79 12.51 -8.53 0.60
N ILE A 80 12.36 -9.54 1.42
CA ILE A 80 12.30 -10.94 0.97
C ILE A 80 10.81 -11.30 0.89
N GLY A 81 10.34 -11.72 -0.28
CA GLY A 81 8.94 -12.09 -0.47
C GLY A 81 8.56 -13.37 0.27
N GLY A 82 7.27 -13.53 0.54
CA GLY A 82 6.70 -14.73 1.11
C GLY A 82 5.95 -14.49 2.42
N GLU A 83 5.00 -15.37 2.70
CA GLU A 83 4.14 -15.30 3.88
C GLU A 83 4.93 -15.36 5.19
N SER A 84 5.93 -16.25 5.27
CA SER A 84 6.74 -16.41 6.48
C SER A 84 7.53 -15.15 6.84
N GLU A 85 8.03 -14.42 5.84
CA GLU A 85 8.72 -13.15 6.08
C GLU A 85 7.73 -12.04 6.46
N ALA A 86 6.54 -12.02 5.83
CA ALA A 86 5.46 -11.12 6.22
C ALA A 86 5.04 -11.31 7.69
N GLN A 87 4.88 -12.55 8.13
CA GLN A 87 4.54 -12.88 9.51
C GLN A 87 5.64 -12.47 10.50
N LYS A 88 6.90 -12.69 10.18
CA LYS A 88 8.03 -12.23 11.01
C LYS A 88 8.02 -10.71 11.19
N LEU A 89 7.80 -9.97 10.10
CA LEU A 89 7.71 -8.50 10.15
C LEU A 89 6.50 -8.03 10.94
N LEU A 90 5.34 -8.69 10.78
CA LEU A 90 4.15 -8.39 11.58
C LEU A 90 4.42 -8.56 13.07
N LEU A 91 4.95 -9.70 13.48
CA LEU A 91 5.29 -9.97 14.88
C LEU A 91 6.31 -8.97 15.43
N HIS A 92 7.32 -8.63 14.64
CA HIS A 92 8.29 -7.60 15.03
C HIS A 92 7.61 -6.24 15.24
N PHE A 93 6.74 -5.84 14.33
CA PHE A 93 5.98 -4.58 14.43
C PHE A 93 5.07 -4.57 15.66
N LEU A 94 4.28 -5.62 15.86
CA LEU A 94 3.35 -5.73 16.97
C LEU A 94 4.06 -5.66 18.33
N ASN A 95 5.20 -6.32 18.44
CA ASN A 95 5.93 -6.39 19.71
C ASN A 95 6.71 -5.11 20.01
N ASN A 96 7.35 -4.50 19.02
CA ASN A 96 8.38 -3.49 19.25
C ASN A 96 7.97 -2.06 18.83
N LYS A 97 6.99 -1.90 17.92
CA LYS A 97 6.69 -0.60 17.31
C LYS A 97 5.25 -0.14 17.52
N LEU A 98 4.30 -1.07 17.63
CA LEU A 98 2.87 -0.76 17.64
C LEU A 98 2.49 0.22 18.75
N ASP A 99 3.08 0.11 19.93
CA ASP A 99 2.73 0.96 21.07
C ASP A 99 2.94 2.46 20.78
N LEU A 100 4.08 2.80 20.19
CA LEU A 100 4.43 4.19 19.85
C LEU A 100 4.10 4.55 18.38
N TYR A 101 3.43 3.68 17.66
CA TYR A 101 3.10 3.89 16.26
C TYR A 101 2.31 5.19 16.02
N HIS A 102 1.32 5.48 16.86
CA HIS A 102 0.47 6.66 16.72
C HIS A 102 1.23 7.99 16.85
N GLU A 103 2.33 8.02 17.65
CA GLU A 103 3.16 9.20 17.84
C GLU A 103 4.25 9.32 16.79
N LYS A 104 4.91 8.19 16.46
CA LYS A 104 6.18 8.19 15.74
C LYS A 104 6.09 7.84 14.25
N ARG A 105 4.96 7.33 13.78
CA ARG A 105 4.81 6.89 12.38
C ARG A 105 5.01 7.98 11.32
N ASN A 106 4.88 9.25 11.69
CA ASN A 106 5.02 10.37 10.77
C ASN A 106 6.43 10.98 10.77
N ASP A 107 7.33 10.51 11.62
CA ASP A 107 8.72 10.96 11.66
C ASP A 107 9.57 10.06 10.75
N PRO A 108 10.04 10.56 9.60
CA PRO A 108 10.84 9.77 8.66
C PRO A 108 12.24 9.43 9.16
N SER A 109 12.72 10.07 10.23
CA SER A 109 13.99 9.73 10.87
C SER A 109 13.91 8.51 11.78
N LEU A 110 12.68 8.02 12.05
CA LEU A 110 12.42 6.90 12.93
C LEU A 110 11.81 5.71 12.17
N ASP A 111 12.25 4.51 12.50
CA ASP A 111 11.66 3.28 11.94
C ASP A 111 10.51 2.75 12.80
N TYR A 112 9.35 3.43 12.74
CA TYR A 112 8.11 3.00 13.41
C TYR A 112 7.00 2.56 12.46
N LEU A 113 7.31 2.33 11.19
CA LEU A 113 6.37 1.76 10.22
C LEU A 113 6.32 0.23 10.34
N SER A 114 5.19 -0.36 9.95
CA SER A 114 5.04 -1.83 9.89
C SER A 114 5.88 -2.46 8.78
N ASN A 115 6.17 -1.71 7.72
CA ASN A 115 6.85 -2.18 6.51
C ASN A 115 6.13 -3.32 5.76
N LEU A 116 4.82 -3.52 6.01
CA LEU A 116 4.03 -4.63 5.46
C LEU A 116 3.31 -4.31 4.14
N SER A 117 3.39 -3.06 3.66
CA SER A 117 2.69 -2.68 2.43
C SER A 117 3.07 -3.50 1.18
N PRO A 118 4.34 -3.92 0.95
CA PRO A 118 4.68 -4.79 -0.17
C PRO A 118 3.98 -6.16 -0.07
N TYR A 119 3.94 -6.74 1.12
CA TYR A 119 3.30 -8.04 1.36
C TYR A 119 1.77 -7.99 1.21
N LEU A 120 1.16 -6.88 1.64
CA LEU A 120 -0.27 -6.63 1.39
C LEU A 120 -0.56 -6.49 -0.12
N HIS A 121 0.32 -5.78 -0.85
CA HIS A 121 0.16 -5.58 -2.29
C HIS A 121 0.17 -6.91 -3.06
N PHE A 122 1.05 -7.82 -2.70
CA PHE A 122 1.18 -9.13 -3.36
C PHE A 122 0.34 -10.24 -2.70
N GLY A 123 -0.55 -9.92 -1.76
CA GLY A 123 -1.42 -10.90 -1.10
C GLY A 123 -0.68 -11.93 -0.24
N GLN A 124 0.53 -11.61 0.20
CA GLN A 124 1.37 -12.49 1.02
C GLN A 124 1.02 -12.45 2.52
N ILE A 125 0.12 -11.57 2.90
CA ILE A 125 -0.43 -11.46 4.26
C ILE A 125 -1.87 -10.97 4.22
N SER A 126 -2.70 -11.48 5.11
CA SER A 126 -4.10 -11.07 5.22
C SER A 126 -4.25 -9.76 6.00
N PRO A 127 -4.93 -8.73 5.44
CA PRO A 127 -5.24 -7.53 6.20
C PRO A 127 -6.18 -7.80 7.38
N LEU A 128 -7.05 -8.81 7.29
CA LEU A 128 -7.90 -9.22 8.39
C LEU A 128 -7.09 -9.80 9.55
N ASP A 129 -6.15 -10.71 9.25
CA ASP A 129 -5.27 -11.30 10.25
C ASP A 129 -4.42 -10.24 10.96
N MET A 130 -3.83 -9.31 10.19
CA MET A 130 -3.09 -8.17 10.74
C MET A 130 -3.94 -7.31 11.68
N ALA A 131 -5.19 -7.05 11.29
CA ALA A 131 -6.12 -6.25 12.09
C ALA A 131 -6.47 -6.96 13.40
N LEU A 132 -6.81 -8.24 13.34
CA LEU A 132 -7.16 -9.04 14.52
C LEU A 132 -6.00 -9.12 15.50
N GLN A 133 -4.79 -9.42 15.04
CA GLN A 133 -3.61 -9.47 15.89
C GLN A 133 -3.29 -8.10 16.52
N ALA A 134 -3.42 -7.00 15.77
CA ALA A 134 -3.19 -5.66 16.30
C ALA A 134 -4.25 -5.23 17.34
N ILE A 135 -5.50 -5.68 17.19
CA ILE A 135 -6.58 -5.46 18.16
C ILE A 135 -6.29 -6.27 19.45
N GLU A 136 -5.90 -7.53 19.30
CA GLU A 136 -5.57 -8.42 20.43
C GLU A 136 -4.44 -7.85 21.30
N GLN A 137 -3.43 -7.21 20.68
CA GLN A 137 -2.35 -6.53 21.41
C GLN A 137 -2.84 -5.40 22.32
N ASN A 138 -3.94 -4.75 22.01
CA ASN A 138 -4.57 -3.67 22.77
C ASN A 138 -3.58 -2.58 23.23
N LYS A 139 -2.62 -2.22 22.37
CA LYS A 139 -1.61 -1.18 22.62
C LYS A 139 -2.12 0.21 22.19
N ALA A 140 -1.49 1.27 22.69
CA ALA A 140 -1.88 2.65 22.40
C ALA A 140 -1.93 2.97 20.90
N GLY A 141 -1.04 2.40 20.09
CA GLY A 141 -1.01 2.58 18.63
C GLY A 141 -1.97 1.71 17.84
N SER A 142 -2.66 0.72 18.46
CA SER A 142 -3.52 -0.23 17.73
C SER A 142 -4.61 0.47 16.93
N ALA A 143 -5.35 1.41 17.53
CA ALA A 143 -6.40 2.14 16.83
C ALA A 143 -5.88 2.94 15.62
N SER A 144 -4.70 3.55 15.76
CA SER A 144 -4.06 4.29 14.66
C SER A 144 -3.61 3.35 13.53
N PHE A 145 -3.14 2.15 13.86
CA PHE A 145 -2.77 1.17 12.85
C PHE A 145 -3.99 0.64 12.08
N ILE A 146 -5.08 0.34 12.79
CA ILE A 146 -6.36 -0.09 12.19
C ILE A 146 -6.95 1.00 11.28
N GLU A 147 -6.86 2.28 11.67
CA GLU A 147 -7.29 3.39 10.82
C GLU A 147 -6.56 3.39 9.47
N GLU A 148 -5.24 3.19 9.47
CA GLU A 148 -4.47 3.15 8.22
C GLU A 148 -4.72 1.86 7.42
N LEU A 149 -4.78 0.72 8.10
CA LEU A 149 -4.92 -0.60 7.47
C LEU A 149 -6.30 -0.79 6.83
N ILE A 150 -7.36 -0.35 7.50
CA ILE A 150 -8.74 -0.54 7.04
C ILE A 150 -9.25 0.75 6.38
N ILE A 151 -9.39 1.84 7.15
CA ILE A 151 -10.12 3.01 6.65
C ILE A 151 -9.37 3.68 5.49
N ARG A 152 -8.08 3.94 5.63
CA ARG A 152 -7.30 4.63 4.58
C ARG A 152 -7.05 3.75 3.37
N ARG A 153 -6.72 2.49 3.59
CA ARG A 153 -6.49 1.55 2.51
C ARG A 153 -7.77 1.23 1.74
N GLU A 154 -8.87 0.97 2.43
CA GLU A 154 -10.15 0.66 1.79
C GLU A 154 -10.79 1.87 1.12
N LEU A 155 -10.49 3.10 1.57
CA LEU A 155 -10.85 4.31 0.84
C LEU A 155 -10.15 4.37 -0.53
N ALA A 156 -8.88 3.99 -0.61
CA ALA A 156 -8.17 3.93 -1.88
C ALA A 156 -8.76 2.83 -2.80
N ILE A 157 -9.10 1.67 -2.25
CA ILE A 157 -9.78 0.59 -2.99
C ILE A 157 -11.14 1.07 -3.51
N ASN A 158 -11.94 1.74 -2.66
CA ASN A 158 -13.23 2.31 -3.03
C ASN A 158 -13.08 3.34 -4.17
N PHE A 159 -12.09 4.22 -4.09
CA PHE A 159 -11.81 5.20 -5.13
C PHE A 159 -11.54 4.53 -6.49
N VAL A 160 -10.62 3.56 -6.53
CA VAL A 160 -10.28 2.84 -7.76
C VAL A 160 -11.46 2.03 -8.30
N TRP A 161 -12.27 1.45 -7.42
CA TRP A 161 -13.42 0.63 -7.79
C TRP A 161 -14.55 1.43 -8.46
N TYR A 162 -14.86 2.61 -7.92
CA TYR A 162 -15.99 3.41 -8.37
C TYR A 162 -15.65 4.53 -9.35
N ASN A 163 -14.36 4.89 -9.49
CA ASN A 163 -13.93 5.95 -10.38
C ASN A 163 -13.17 5.38 -11.58
N PRO A 164 -13.81 5.29 -12.78
CA PRO A 164 -13.15 4.75 -13.97
C PRO A 164 -11.97 5.60 -14.48
N ASN A 165 -11.88 6.85 -14.00
CA ASN A 165 -10.81 7.79 -14.38
C ASN A 165 -9.82 8.00 -13.22
N TYR A 166 -9.69 7.05 -12.29
CA TYR A 166 -8.89 7.20 -11.06
C TYR A 166 -7.42 7.60 -11.31
N ASP A 167 -6.86 7.26 -12.45
CA ASP A 167 -5.50 7.53 -12.90
C ASP A 167 -5.38 8.77 -13.81
N GLN A 168 -6.45 9.56 -13.96
CA GLN A 168 -6.51 10.70 -14.86
C GLN A 168 -6.71 12.02 -14.10
N PHE A 169 -6.33 13.13 -14.73
CA PHE A 169 -6.54 14.49 -14.18
C PHE A 169 -8.02 14.76 -13.84
N GLN A 170 -8.94 14.19 -14.61
CA GLN A 170 -10.39 14.32 -14.41
C GLN A 170 -10.88 13.72 -13.09
N SER A 171 -10.14 12.78 -12.49
CA SER A 171 -10.49 12.20 -11.20
C SER A 171 -10.36 13.16 -10.03
N LEU A 172 -9.59 14.21 -10.19
CA LEU A 172 -9.42 15.21 -9.15
C LEU A 172 -10.74 15.96 -8.89
N PRO A 173 -11.03 16.34 -7.65
CA PRO A 173 -12.18 17.19 -7.33
C PRO A 173 -12.19 18.48 -8.15
N ALA A 174 -13.37 18.96 -8.52
CA ALA A 174 -13.52 20.14 -9.39
C ALA A 174 -12.75 21.38 -8.87
N TRP A 175 -12.81 21.63 -7.57
CA TRP A 175 -12.07 22.72 -6.93
C TRP A 175 -10.55 22.57 -7.09
N SER A 176 -10.04 21.36 -6.99
CA SER A 176 -8.59 21.08 -7.15
C SER A 176 -8.13 21.28 -8.59
N ARG A 177 -8.93 20.77 -9.53
CA ARG A 177 -8.66 21.00 -10.97
C ARG A 177 -8.67 22.48 -11.31
N GLN A 178 -9.68 23.22 -10.82
CA GLN A 178 -9.76 24.66 -11.05
C GLN A 178 -8.52 25.38 -10.51
N THR A 179 -8.11 25.09 -9.27
CA THR A 179 -6.88 25.64 -8.70
C THR A 179 -5.66 25.36 -9.57
N LEU A 180 -5.47 24.14 -10.02
CA LEU A 180 -4.34 23.78 -10.88
C LEU A 180 -4.39 24.53 -12.23
N MET A 181 -5.57 24.66 -12.83
CA MET A 181 -5.76 25.40 -14.10
C MET A 181 -5.50 26.89 -13.93
N ASP A 182 -5.97 27.51 -12.85
CA ASP A 182 -5.77 28.93 -12.57
C ASP A 182 -4.28 29.29 -12.38
N HIS A 183 -3.49 28.32 -11.93
CA HIS A 183 -2.06 28.48 -11.66
C HIS A 183 -1.14 27.84 -12.72
N LEU A 184 -1.69 27.37 -13.82
CA LEU A 184 -0.92 26.69 -14.88
C LEU A 184 0.19 27.57 -15.47
N THR A 185 -0.07 28.87 -15.60
CA THR A 185 0.89 29.85 -16.17
C THR A 185 1.79 30.52 -15.15
N ASN A 186 1.69 30.15 -13.88
CA ASN A 186 2.54 30.73 -12.84
C ASN A 186 4.00 30.37 -13.06
N LYS A 187 4.88 31.35 -12.95
CA LYS A 187 6.32 31.11 -13.04
C LYS A 187 6.77 30.24 -11.88
N ARG A 188 7.40 29.13 -12.22
CA ARG A 188 8.03 28.20 -11.25
C ARG A 188 9.43 28.68 -10.92
N VAL A 189 9.83 28.58 -9.65
CA VAL A 189 11.20 28.92 -9.21
C VAL A 189 12.17 27.84 -9.66
N TYR A 190 11.76 26.58 -9.58
CA TYR A 190 12.51 25.41 -10.03
C TYR A 190 11.65 24.58 -10.96
N ILE A 191 12.24 24.08 -12.01
CA ILE A 191 11.65 23.10 -12.92
C ILE A 191 12.68 22.01 -13.13
N TYR A 192 12.25 20.75 -13.04
CA TYR A 192 13.08 19.58 -13.26
C TYR A 192 12.44 18.68 -14.32
N SER A 193 13.27 18.10 -15.17
CA SER A 193 12.87 17.07 -16.09
C SER A 193 12.51 15.76 -15.33
N PRO A 194 11.71 14.86 -15.92
CA PRO A 194 11.45 13.55 -15.33
C PRO A 194 12.73 12.79 -14.98
N ASP A 195 13.76 12.86 -15.83
CA ASP A 195 15.05 12.22 -15.62
C ASP A 195 15.81 12.76 -14.41
N GLU A 196 15.79 14.07 -14.18
CA GLU A 196 16.42 14.69 -13.00
C GLU A 196 15.70 14.30 -11.72
N LEU A 197 14.35 14.26 -11.78
CA LEU A 197 13.53 13.79 -10.66
C LEU A 197 13.82 12.30 -10.38
N GLU A 198 13.86 11.46 -11.39
CA GLU A 198 14.16 10.03 -11.23
C GLU A 198 15.54 9.81 -10.61
N ARG A 199 16.55 10.54 -11.04
CA ARG A 199 17.91 10.43 -10.49
C ARG A 199 18.12 11.13 -9.15
N ALA A 200 17.08 11.74 -8.58
CA ALA A 200 17.16 12.49 -7.33
C ALA A 200 18.21 13.63 -7.37
N GLU A 201 18.18 14.43 -8.45
CA GLU A 201 19.11 15.52 -8.73
C GLU A 201 18.47 16.90 -8.54
N THR A 202 17.58 17.05 -7.55
CA THR A 202 16.97 18.33 -7.22
C THR A 202 17.82 19.10 -6.20
N HIS A 203 17.47 20.39 -5.99
CA HIS A 203 18.09 21.22 -4.94
C HIS A 203 17.69 20.78 -3.52
N ASP A 204 16.61 19.99 -3.38
CA ASP A 204 16.06 19.58 -2.09
C ASP A 204 16.64 18.26 -1.63
N ILE A 205 17.52 18.33 -0.64
CA ILE A 205 18.21 17.15 -0.11
C ILE A 205 17.24 16.12 0.54
N TYR A 206 16.12 16.56 1.12
CA TYR A 206 15.14 15.68 1.75
C TYR A 206 14.29 14.97 0.72
N TRP A 207 13.93 15.67 -0.35
CA TRP A 207 13.23 15.07 -1.49
C TRP A 207 14.12 14.02 -2.18
N ASN A 208 15.37 14.39 -2.42
CA ASN A 208 16.36 13.48 -3.02
C ASN A 208 16.61 12.26 -2.14
N ALA A 209 16.65 12.42 -0.81
CA ALA A 209 16.80 11.28 0.10
C ALA A 209 15.59 10.33 0.01
N ALA A 210 14.36 10.86 -0.04
CA ALA A 210 13.16 10.05 -0.17
C ALA A 210 13.09 9.30 -1.52
N GLN A 211 13.50 9.96 -2.61
CA GLN A 211 13.60 9.33 -3.93
C GLN A 211 14.65 8.21 -3.94
N LYS A 212 15.82 8.46 -3.36
CA LYS A 212 16.88 7.46 -3.23
C LYS A 212 16.47 6.29 -2.34
N GLU A 213 15.75 6.54 -1.25
CA GLU A 213 15.18 5.46 -0.42
C GLU A 213 14.34 4.51 -1.29
N MET A 214 13.44 5.06 -2.11
CA MET A 214 12.60 4.26 -3.01
C MET A 214 13.44 3.47 -4.03
N LEU A 215 14.41 4.11 -4.68
CA LEU A 215 15.25 3.47 -5.69
C LEU A 215 16.11 2.34 -5.11
N ILE A 216 16.62 2.50 -3.89
CA ILE A 216 17.54 1.55 -3.26
C ILE A 216 16.80 0.41 -2.56
N THR A 217 15.71 0.74 -1.84
CA THR A 217 15.00 -0.22 -0.99
C THR A 217 13.73 -0.79 -1.63
N GLY A 218 13.18 -0.14 -2.65
CA GLY A 218 11.87 -0.43 -3.23
C GLY A 218 10.70 0.17 -2.45
N LYS A 219 10.97 1.04 -1.46
CA LYS A 219 9.94 1.66 -0.63
C LYS A 219 10.34 3.08 -0.21
N MET A 220 9.37 3.96 -0.09
CA MET A 220 9.52 5.30 0.47
C MET A 220 8.68 5.43 1.74
N HIS A 221 9.19 6.13 2.75
CA HIS A 221 8.46 6.40 3.99
C HIS A 221 7.11 7.06 3.71
N GLY A 222 6.03 6.60 4.38
CA GLY A 222 4.65 7.02 4.09
C GLY A 222 4.42 8.53 4.17
N TYR A 223 5.02 9.21 5.14
CA TYR A 223 4.96 10.67 5.26
C TYR A 223 5.68 11.36 4.09
N MET A 224 6.85 10.87 3.72
CA MET A 224 7.64 11.44 2.63
C MET A 224 6.95 11.33 1.27
N ARG A 225 6.12 10.31 1.03
CA ARG A 225 5.35 10.19 -0.23
C ARG A 225 4.42 11.39 -0.48
N MET A 226 3.82 11.94 0.57
CA MET A 226 2.98 13.14 0.44
C MET A 226 3.80 14.38 0.08
N TYR A 227 4.96 14.55 0.72
CA TYR A 227 5.91 15.59 0.39
C TYR A 227 6.44 15.46 -1.03
N TRP A 228 6.90 14.26 -1.37
CA TRP A 228 7.43 13.88 -2.67
C TRP A 228 6.44 14.21 -3.81
N GLY A 229 5.19 13.77 -3.71
CA GLY A 229 4.18 14.01 -4.73
C GLY A 229 3.80 15.48 -4.89
N LYS A 230 3.69 16.23 -3.78
CA LYS A 230 3.44 17.69 -3.84
C LYS A 230 4.55 18.43 -4.58
N LYS A 231 5.81 18.05 -4.35
CA LYS A 231 6.95 18.71 -4.98
C LYS A 231 7.06 18.41 -6.48
N ILE A 232 6.65 17.23 -6.92
CA ILE A 232 6.54 16.93 -8.37
C ILE A 232 5.58 17.91 -9.04
N ILE A 233 4.38 18.13 -8.47
CA ILE A 233 3.41 19.11 -9.01
C ILE A 233 3.99 20.52 -9.00
N GLU A 234 4.72 20.89 -7.96
CA GLU A 234 5.33 22.21 -7.81
C GLU A 234 6.46 22.47 -8.83
N TRP A 235 7.23 21.44 -9.18
CA TRP A 235 8.45 21.54 -9.98
C TRP A 235 8.31 21.06 -11.42
N SER A 236 7.12 20.59 -11.82
CA SER A 236 6.82 20.22 -13.21
C SER A 236 6.12 21.36 -13.96
N GLU A 237 6.24 21.35 -15.30
CA GLU A 237 5.54 22.28 -16.20
C GLU A 237 4.00 22.10 -16.16
#